data_22de3864e2d3bfb1fe9575a269c2cebf
#
_entry.id   22de3864e2d3bfb1fe9575a269c2cebf
#
_cell.length_a   1.000
_cell.length_b   1.000
_cell.length_c   1.000
_cell.angle_alpha   90.00
_cell.angle_beta   90.00
_cell.angle_gamma   90.00
#
_symmetry.space_group_name_H-M   'P 1'
#
loop_
_entity.id
_entity.type
_entity.pdbx_description
1 polymer ?
#
loop_
_entity_poly.entity_id
_entity_poly.type
_entity_poly.pdbx_seq_one_letter_code
_entity_poly.pdbx_strand_id
1 'polypeptide(L)'
;MNKEIRNKILTLLDQHRAMTIATLRADGWPQATTVVYANEGLTIYFVCGPESQKAANLARDDRVSLTIDHETPDVTEITGLSMAAHAQSVVDPAEASKALRMLRLRYPLLPVPMPEDVRIFRITPTIISVIDYSKGFGHTDLITC
;
A
#
# COMPACT_ATOMS: atom_id res chain seq x y z
N MET A 1 -9.51 8.87 14.75
CA MET A 1 -9.56 7.40 14.60
C MET A 1 -9.48 6.76 15.98
N ASN A 2 -10.39 5.88 16.32
CA ASN A 2 -10.32 5.24 17.62
C ASN A 2 -9.22 4.16 17.63
N LYS A 3 -8.78 3.80 18.83
CA LYS A 3 -7.66 2.89 19.03
C LYS A 3 -7.95 1.47 18.52
N GLU A 4 -9.17 0.99 18.69
CA GLU A 4 -9.56 -0.36 18.26
C GLU A 4 -9.48 -0.51 16.75
N ILE A 5 -10.03 0.44 16.00
CA ILE A 5 -9.99 0.45 14.54
C ILE A 5 -8.56 0.60 14.03
N ARG A 6 -7.78 1.51 14.65
CA ARG A 6 -6.38 1.67 14.29
C ARG A 6 -5.59 0.37 14.47
N ASN A 7 -5.79 -0.33 15.58
CA ASN A 7 -5.13 -1.60 15.83
C ASN A 7 -5.54 -2.65 14.82
N LYS A 8 -6.80 -2.69 14.41
CA LYS A 8 -7.28 -3.61 13.39
C LYS A 8 -6.62 -3.33 12.03
N ILE A 9 -6.50 -2.07 11.65
CA ILE A 9 -5.81 -1.67 10.41
C ILE A 9 -4.35 -2.12 10.46
N LEU A 10 -3.64 -1.83 11.55
CA LEU A 10 -2.24 -2.21 11.71
C LEU A 10 -2.05 -3.72 11.67
N THR A 11 -2.96 -4.47 12.29
CA THR A 11 -2.92 -5.93 12.25
C THR A 11 -3.07 -6.44 10.82
N LEU A 12 -4.00 -5.91 10.05
CA LEU A 12 -4.18 -6.30 8.65
C LEU A 12 -2.96 -5.95 7.80
N LEU A 13 -2.35 -4.78 8.02
CA LEU A 13 -1.12 -4.41 7.34
C LEU A 13 0.03 -5.38 7.66
N ASP A 14 0.14 -5.81 8.91
CA ASP A 14 1.21 -6.72 9.33
C ASP A 14 1.00 -8.16 8.87
N GLN A 15 -0.25 -8.60 8.74
CA GLN A 15 -0.60 -9.96 8.32
C GLN A 15 -0.41 -10.21 6.83
N HIS A 16 -0.41 -9.17 6.02
CA HIS A 16 -0.34 -9.28 4.57
C HIS A 16 0.99 -8.72 4.08
N ARG A 17 1.40 -9.06 2.85
CA ARG A 17 2.70 -8.70 2.30
C ARG A 17 2.61 -8.01 0.95
N ALA A 18 1.53 -8.23 0.22
CA ALA A 18 1.32 -7.65 -1.08
C ALA A 18 0.05 -6.81 -1.08
N MET A 19 0.04 -5.81 -1.91
CA MET A 19 -1.13 -4.99 -2.17
C MET A 19 -1.37 -4.87 -3.66
N THR A 20 -2.62 -4.67 -4.04
CA THR A 20 -2.95 -4.22 -5.38
C THR A 20 -3.06 -2.71 -5.34
N ILE A 21 -2.27 -2.03 -6.17
CA ILE A 21 -2.28 -0.57 -6.24
C ILE A 21 -2.68 -0.12 -7.64
N ALA A 22 -3.59 0.84 -7.71
CA ALA A 22 -4.04 1.47 -8.94
C ALA A 22 -3.43 2.87 -9.02
N THR A 23 -2.77 3.14 -10.15
CA THR A 23 -2.22 4.46 -10.51
C THR A 23 -2.89 4.95 -11.78
N LEU A 24 -2.84 6.24 -12.06
CA LEU A 24 -3.51 6.85 -13.20
C LEU A 24 -2.54 7.03 -14.37
N ARG A 25 -2.86 6.40 -15.49
CA ARG A 25 -2.14 6.56 -16.77
C ARG A 25 -2.37 7.96 -17.33
N ALA A 26 -1.53 8.35 -18.31
CA ALA A 26 -1.66 9.63 -19.01
C ALA A 26 -3.02 9.80 -19.69
N ASP A 27 -3.62 8.70 -20.15
CA ASP A 27 -4.93 8.72 -20.80
C ASP A 27 -6.11 8.70 -19.80
N GLY A 28 -5.82 8.74 -18.49
CA GLY A 28 -6.83 8.74 -17.45
C GLY A 28 -7.29 7.35 -17.01
N TRP A 29 -6.84 6.27 -17.66
CA TRP A 29 -7.19 4.92 -17.24
C TRP A 29 -6.44 4.53 -15.98
N PRO A 30 -7.13 4.02 -14.95
CA PRO A 30 -6.47 3.41 -13.80
C PRO A 30 -5.79 2.11 -14.21
N GLN A 31 -4.59 1.90 -13.71
CA GLN A 31 -3.81 0.68 -13.95
C GLN A 31 -3.51 0.03 -12.61
N ALA A 32 -4.03 -1.18 -12.40
CA ALA A 32 -3.88 -1.93 -11.15
C ALA A 32 -2.78 -2.98 -11.30
N THR A 33 -1.84 -3.00 -10.36
CA THR A 33 -0.75 -3.98 -10.32
C THR A 33 -0.51 -4.43 -8.89
N THR A 34 0.10 -5.60 -8.72
CA THR A 34 0.48 -6.13 -7.42
C THR A 34 1.91 -5.73 -7.08
N VAL A 35 2.11 -5.20 -5.88
CA VAL A 35 3.44 -4.85 -5.35
C VAL A 35 3.56 -5.33 -3.92
N VAL A 36 4.79 -5.58 -3.48
CA VAL A 36 5.09 -5.83 -2.07
C VAL A 36 5.24 -4.49 -1.34
N TYR A 37 4.96 -4.49 -0.04
CA TYR A 37 5.03 -3.27 0.75
C TYR A 37 5.59 -3.53 2.15
N ALA A 38 6.03 -2.47 2.80
CA ALA A 38 6.27 -2.43 4.23
C ALA A 38 5.58 -1.20 4.80
N ASN A 39 5.34 -1.18 6.10
CA ASN A 39 4.66 -0.05 6.73
C ASN A 39 5.31 0.31 8.06
N GLU A 40 5.25 1.58 8.38
CA GLU A 40 5.54 2.11 9.70
C GLU A 40 4.29 2.87 10.13
N GLY A 41 3.55 2.31 11.10
CA GLY A 41 2.21 2.80 11.39
C GLY A 41 1.34 2.73 10.15
N LEU A 42 0.66 3.82 9.83
CA LEU A 42 -0.20 3.92 8.64
C LEU A 42 0.54 4.38 7.38
N THR A 43 1.83 4.69 7.49
CA THR A 43 2.66 5.05 6.34
C THR A 43 3.14 3.79 5.65
N ILE A 44 2.89 3.66 4.36
CA ILE A 44 3.20 2.47 3.57
C ILE A 44 4.30 2.83 2.56
N TYR A 45 5.26 1.93 2.40
CA TYR A 45 6.34 2.10 1.43
C TYR A 45 6.34 0.97 0.41
N PHE A 46 6.58 1.31 -0.84
CA PHE A 46 6.84 0.33 -1.89
C PHE A 46 7.91 0.85 -2.85
N VAL A 47 8.44 -0.05 -3.67
CA VAL A 47 9.46 0.28 -4.65
C VAL A 47 9.03 -0.17 -6.04
N CYS A 48 9.48 0.54 -7.06
CA CYS A 48 9.34 0.13 -8.45
C CYS A 48 10.55 0.60 -9.25
N GLY A 49 10.70 0.09 -10.47
CA GLY A 49 11.77 0.53 -11.35
C GLY A 49 11.62 2.00 -11.72
N PRO A 50 12.74 2.74 -11.87
CA PRO A 50 12.68 4.16 -12.24
C PRO A 50 12.01 4.42 -13.59
N GLU A 51 12.09 3.45 -14.50
CA GLU A 51 11.52 3.54 -15.86
C GLU A 51 10.17 2.82 -15.97
N SER A 52 9.57 2.41 -14.85
CA SER A 52 8.29 1.69 -14.88
C SER A 52 7.14 2.63 -15.23
N GLN A 53 6.06 2.04 -15.76
CA GLN A 53 4.82 2.79 -16.01
C GLN A 53 4.29 3.40 -14.72
N LYS A 54 4.41 2.68 -13.61
CA LYS A 54 3.98 3.15 -12.30
C LYS A 54 4.72 4.42 -11.86
N ALA A 55 6.04 4.44 -12.03
CA ALA A 55 6.84 5.62 -11.72
C ALA A 55 6.43 6.82 -12.58
N ALA A 56 6.20 6.62 -13.88
CA ALA A 56 5.73 7.67 -14.78
C ALA A 56 4.34 8.19 -14.39
N ASN A 57 3.42 7.27 -14.04
CA ASN A 57 2.08 7.63 -13.60
C ASN A 57 2.13 8.51 -12.35
N LEU A 58 2.92 8.10 -11.35
CA LEU A 58 3.02 8.80 -10.07
C LEU A 58 3.77 10.13 -10.16
N ALA A 59 4.69 10.28 -11.10
CA ALA A 59 5.33 11.57 -11.35
C ALA A 59 4.33 12.62 -11.83
N ARG A 60 3.24 12.20 -12.49
CA ARG A 60 2.23 13.08 -13.05
C ARG A 60 1.05 13.29 -12.09
N ASP A 61 0.64 12.24 -11.38
CA ASP A 61 -0.52 12.26 -10.49
C ASP A 61 -0.27 11.29 -9.33
N ASP A 62 -0.19 11.82 -8.12
CA ASP A 62 0.17 11.05 -6.93
C ASP A 62 -1.01 10.33 -6.27
N ARG A 63 -2.23 10.49 -6.80
CA ARG A 63 -3.41 9.82 -6.27
C ARG A 63 -3.38 8.34 -6.61
N VAL A 64 -3.63 7.51 -5.60
CA VAL A 64 -3.67 6.07 -5.76
C VAL A 64 -4.88 5.50 -5.04
N SER A 65 -5.32 4.34 -5.49
CA SER A 65 -6.21 3.46 -4.73
C SER A 65 -5.49 2.15 -4.52
N LEU A 66 -5.70 1.53 -3.37
CA LEU A 66 -5.06 0.24 -3.11
C LEU A 66 -5.97 -0.66 -2.29
N THR A 67 -5.74 -1.96 -2.43
CA THR A 67 -6.39 -2.97 -1.58
C THR A 67 -5.33 -3.89 -1.00
N ILE A 68 -5.58 -4.32 0.23
CA ILE A 68 -4.78 -5.32 0.93
C ILE A 68 -5.76 -6.35 1.47
N ASP A 69 -5.68 -7.57 0.95
CA ASP A 69 -6.60 -8.64 1.27
C ASP A 69 -5.95 -9.99 1.07
N HIS A 70 -6.69 -11.05 1.32
CA HIS A 70 -6.27 -12.41 1.02
C HIS A 70 -7.42 -13.15 0.35
N GLU A 71 -7.05 -14.16 -0.42
CA GLU A 71 -8.02 -15.07 -1.02
C GLU A 71 -8.60 -16.01 0.04
N THR A 72 -9.91 -16.19 0.02
CA THR A 72 -10.60 -17.13 0.89
C THR A 72 -11.79 -17.73 0.14
N PRO A 73 -12.05 -19.06 0.28
CA PRO A 73 -13.22 -19.68 -0.32
C PRO A 73 -14.53 -19.35 0.41
N ASP A 74 -14.45 -18.84 1.64
CA ASP A 74 -15.63 -18.49 2.43
C ASP A 74 -15.82 -16.98 2.44
N VAL A 75 -16.85 -16.51 1.76
CA VAL A 75 -17.20 -15.10 1.64
C VAL A 75 -17.39 -14.43 3.00
N THR A 76 -17.86 -15.19 4.02
CA THR A 76 -18.06 -14.63 5.37
C THR A 76 -16.75 -14.36 6.11
N GLU A 77 -15.63 -14.85 5.60
CA GLU A 77 -14.30 -14.66 6.19
C GLU A 77 -13.49 -13.55 5.48
N ILE A 78 -14.09 -12.88 4.50
CA ILE A 78 -13.38 -11.80 3.80
C ILE A 78 -13.09 -10.66 4.77
N THR A 79 -11.81 -10.33 4.89
CA THR A 79 -11.32 -9.15 5.60
C THR A 79 -10.26 -8.46 4.74
N GLY A 80 -10.13 -7.16 4.91
CA GLY A 80 -9.11 -6.43 4.17
C GLY A 80 -9.24 -4.93 4.31
N LEU A 81 -8.40 -4.24 3.55
CA LEU A 81 -8.34 -2.79 3.52
C LEU A 81 -8.51 -2.30 2.09
N SER A 82 -9.24 -1.21 1.93
CA SER A 82 -9.27 -0.45 0.68
C SER A 82 -8.97 1.00 1.04
N MET A 83 -8.06 1.63 0.30
CA MET A 83 -7.58 2.97 0.64
C MET A 83 -7.57 3.88 -0.57
N ALA A 84 -7.95 5.14 -0.35
CA ALA A 84 -7.56 6.26 -1.20
C ALA A 84 -6.36 6.93 -0.53
N ALA A 85 -5.33 7.23 -1.29
CA ALA A 85 -4.06 7.71 -0.74
C ALA A 85 -3.29 8.56 -1.75
N HIS A 86 -2.24 9.21 -1.26
CA HIS A 86 -1.23 9.86 -2.10
C HIS A 86 0.07 9.08 -2.01
N ALA A 87 0.70 8.80 -3.14
CA ALA A 87 1.99 8.13 -3.23
C ALA A 87 3.03 9.11 -3.74
N GLN A 88 3.96 9.50 -2.88
CA GLN A 88 4.96 10.52 -3.18
C GLN A 88 6.35 9.92 -3.14
N SER A 89 7.20 10.36 -4.06
CA SER A 89 8.58 9.92 -4.14
C SER A 89 9.35 10.28 -2.87
N VAL A 90 10.07 9.31 -2.31
CA VAL A 90 10.94 9.53 -1.15
C VAL A 90 12.26 10.07 -1.66
N VAL A 91 12.58 11.31 -1.27
CA VAL A 91 13.80 12.00 -1.72
C VAL A 91 14.82 12.16 -0.60
N ASP A 92 14.42 12.11 0.66
CA ASP A 92 15.33 12.17 1.79
C ASP A 92 16.14 10.86 1.90
N PRO A 93 17.50 10.93 1.87
CA PRO A 93 18.32 9.72 1.93
C PRO A 93 18.11 8.88 3.20
N ALA A 94 17.86 9.51 4.33
CA ALA A 94 17.61 8.79 5.58
C ALA A 94 16.29 8.02 5.53
N GLU A 95 15.25 8.62 5.00
CA GLU A 95 13.95 7.95 4.82
C GLU A 95 14.06 6.83 3.79
N ALA A 96 14.77 7.06 2.68
CA ALA A 96 14.99 6.04 1.66
C ALA A 96 15.71 4.82 2.23
N SER A 97 16.75 5.01 3.01
CA SER A 97 17.48 3.92 3.66
C SER A 97 16.61 3.16 4.64
N LYS A 98 15.79 3.88 5.42
CA LYS A 98 14.85 3.27 6.36
C LYS A 98 13.82 2.41 5.62
N ALA A 99 13.21 2.94 4.58
CA ALA A 99 12.20 2.23 3.79
C ALA A 99 12.76 0.95 3.18
N LEU A 100 13.95 1.01 2.58
CA LEU A 100 14.59 -0.18 2.01
C LEU A 100 14.95 -1.21 3.07
N ARG A 101 15.43 -0.78 4.23
CA ARG A 101 15.72 -1.69 5.34
C ARG A 101 14.45 -2.41 5.80
N MET A 102 13.34 -1.70 5.94
CA MET A 102 12.05 -2.28 6.32
C MET A 102 11.56 -3.29 5.29
N LEU A 103 11.69 -2.97 4.00
CA LEU A 103 11.32 -3.87 2.92
C LEU A 103 12.19 -5.13 2.91
N ARG A 104 13.50 -5.00 3.10
CA ARG A 104 14.42 -6.15 3.15
C ARG A 104 14.17 -7.06 4.35
N LEU A 105 13.84 -6.49 5.51
CA LEU A 105 13.50 -7.29 6.69
C LEU A 105 12.23 -8.11 6.45
N ARG A 106 11.26 -7.54 5.76
CA ARG A 106 10.01 -8.22 5.46
C ARG A 106 10.15 -9.20 4.29
N TYR A 107 11.02 -8.89 3.34
CA TYR A 107 11.27 -9.68 2.12
C TYR A 107 12.77 -9.88 1.92
N PRO A 108 13.37 -10.86 2.63
CA PRO A 108 14.84 -11.05 2.56
C PRO A 108 15.38 -11.33 1.16
N LEU A 109 14.53 -11.86 0.26
CA LEU A 109 14.91 -12.16 -1.12
C LEU A 109 14.61 -11.04 -2.12
N LEU A 110 14.20 -9.87 -1.64
CA LEU A 110 13.93 -8.72 -2.52
C LEU A 110 15.22 -8.30 -3.22
N PRO A 111 15.27 -8.33 -4.57
CA PRO A 111 16.52 -8.09 -5.32
C PRO A 111 16.76 -6.60 -5.56
N VAL A 112 16.82 -5.81 -4.49
CA VAL A 112 17.07 -4.38 -4.56
C VAL A 112 18.37 -4.08 -3.84
N PRO A 113 19.51 -4.01 -4.56
CA PRO A 113 20.81 -3.84 -3.91
C PRO A 113 21.04 -2.43 -3.36
N MET A 114 20.66 -1.38 -4.10
CA MET A 114 20.96 0.01 -3.74
C MET A 114 19.74 0.92 -3.93
N PRO A 115 19.62 2.01 -3.14
CA PRO A 115 18.50 2.96 -3.28
C PRO A 115 18.38 3.60 -4.65
N GLU A 116 19.51 3.84 -5.34
CA GLU A 116 19.52 4.46 -6.67
C GLU A 116 18.97 3.56 -7.79
N ASP A 117 18.86 2.26 -7.53
CA ASP A 117 18.37 1.30 -8.52
C ASP A 117 16.84 1.24 -8.60
N VAL A 118 16.16 1.93 -7.71
CA VAL A 118 14.69 1.91 -7.62
C VAL A 118 14.15 3.30 -7.31
N ARG A 119 12.85 3.47 -7.59
CA ARG A 119 12.05 4.55 -7.01
C ARG A 119 11.35 4.03 -5.77
N ILE A 120 11.47 4.78 -4.68
CA ILE A 120 10.79 4.48 -3.41
C ILE A 120 9.64 5.47 -3.26
N PHE A 121 8.46 4.95 -2.95
CA PHE A 121 7.27 5.78 -2.74
C PHE A 121 6.75 5.61 -1.32
N ARG A 122 6.37 6.74 -0.74
CA ARG A 122 5.66 6.83 0.54
C ARG A 122 4.19 7.02 0.26
N ILE A 123 3.36 6.13 0.78
CA ILE A 123 1.91 6.20 0.65
C ILE A 123 1.33 6.75 1.95
N THR A 124 0.58 7.83 1.84
CA THR A 124 -0.13 8.46 2.95
C THR A 124 -1.62 8.30 2.72
N PRO A 125 -2.32 7.45 3.49
CA PRO A 125 -3.75 7.27 3.33
C PRO A 125 -4.54 8.53 3.66
N THR A 126 -5.61 8.77 2.91
CA THR A 126 -6.60 9.82 3.19
C THR A 126 -7.93 9.23 3.65
N ILE A 127 -8.32 8.10 3.06
CA ILE A 127 -9.53 7.37 3.43
C ILE A 127 -9.16 5.90 3.50
N ILE A 128 -9.58 5.23 4.57
CA ILE A 128 -9.39 3.80 4.76
C ILE A 128 -10.75 3.15 4.98
N SER A 129 -11.07 2.17 4.15
CA SER A 129 -12.21 1.27 4.33
C SER A 129 -11.71 -0.02 4.96
N VAL A 130 -12.21 -0.35 6.14
CA VAL A 130 -11.92 -1.61 6.83
C VAL A 130 -13.04 -2.58 6.51
N ILE A 131 -12.72 -3.60 5.73
CA ILE A 131 -13.68 -4.58 5.22
C ILE A 131 -13.67 -5.78 6.16
N ASP A 132 -14.86 -6.19 6.64
CA ASP A 132 -15.00 -7.34 7.52
C ASP A 132 -16.37 -7.98 7.31
N TYR A 133 -16.43 -8.99 6.44
CA TYR A 133 -17.68 -9.65 6.11
C TYR A 133 -18.16 -10.61 7.19
N SER A 134 -17.34 -10.89 8.24
CA SER A 134 -17.80 -11.64 9.39
C SER A 134 -18.84 -10.88 10.21
N LYS A 135 -18.88 -9.55 10.07
CA LYS A 135 -19.89 -8.69 10.70
C LYS A 135 -21.15 -8.50 9.87
N GLY A 136 -21.19 -9.10 8.68
CA GLY A 136 -22.29 -9.01 7.72
C GLY A 136 -21.75 -8.88 6.30
N PHE A 137 -22.49 -9.41 5.32
CA PHE A 137 -22.06 -9.36 3.93
C PHE A 137 -21.88 -7.90 3.47
N GLY A 138 -20.68 -7.58 2.99
CA GLY A 138 -20.35 -6.23 2.54
C GLY A 138 -20.04 -5.23 3.66
N HIS A 139 -19.96 -5.68 4.92
CA HIS A 139 -19.70 -4.75 6.03
C HIS A 139 -18.38 -4.02 5.86
N THR A 140 -18.42 -2.71 5.97
CA THR A 140 -17.26 -1.83 5.80
C THR A 140 -17.36 -0.67 6.78
N ASP A 141 -16.26 -0.41 7.51
CA ASP A 141 -16.10 0.78 8.34
C ASP A 141 -15.21 1.79 7.59
N LEU A 142 -15.71 3.00 7.41
CA LEU A 142 -15.02 4.05 6.67
C LEU A 142 -14.34 5.02 7.64
N ILE A 143 -13.03 5.21 7.48
CA ILE A 143 -12.23 6.10 8.30
C ILE A 143 -11.62 7.20 7.42
N THR A 144 -11.77 8.45 7.83
CA THR A 144 -11.07 9.58 7.24
C THR A 144 -9.83 9.88 8.05
N CYS A 145 -8.69 9.94 7.40
CA CYS A 145 -7.40 10.21 8.05
C CYS A 145 -7.11 11.71 8.14
#